data_68ead3d164d77f1a6a6467c3fb7fc957
#
_entry.id   68ead3d164d77f1a6a6467c3fb7fc957
#
_cell.length_a   1.000
_cell.length_b   1.000
_cell.length_c   1.000
_cell.angle_alpha   90.00
_cell.angle_beta   90.00
_cell.angle_gamma   90.00
#
_symmetry.space_group_name_H-M   'P 1'
#
loop_
_entity.id
_entity.type
_entity.pdbx_description
1 polymer ?
#
loop_
_entity_poly.entity_id
_entity_poly.type
_entity_poly.pdbx_seq_one_letter_code
_entity_poly.pdbx_strand_id
1 'polypeptide(L)'
;IQRRKKLMTLLQAILMGIIQGLTEFLPVSSSGHLALFKILFHVETDTGMLFDVLLHVGTLIAICAVYYKDIVRLFVEGICIVRDVLINFAALIKNLFLSIRDRGKDRVDYSPYRRIVNSSYRKFVVLIIVSTVPTGIIGFVGKDVVEQASGLLIVPGICLIVTAILLFIADRCKGGDKLPKDITYTNAFVVGIAQGVATLPGLSRSGTTITACLLSGFNRKFAVKYSFIMSIPAILGAMVLELKDFADLSVSGMDITCYIVGMVIAAVIGYICIKTMLVIVRNRKFRVFAIYCLIVGLISIGGFFYTL
;
A
#
# COMPACT_ATOMS: atom_id res chain seq x y z
N ILE A 1 35.93 -21.87 2.02
CA ILE A 1 35.12 -22.30 3.17
C ILE A 1 33.68 -21.92 2.80
N GLN A 2 32.90 -22.93 2.36
CA GLN A 2 31.49 -22.80 2.06
C GLN A 2 30.76 -22.47 3.37
N ARG A 3 30.37 -21.21 3.59
CA ARG A 3 29.45 -20.86 4.70
C ARG A 3 28.20 -21.70 4.51
N ARG A 4 27.89 -22.60 5.43
CA ARG A 4 26.60 -23.30 5.45
C ARG A 4 25.52 -22.25 5.47
N LYS A 5 24.68 -22.24 4.43
CA LYS A 5 23.50 -21.39 4.36
C LYS A 5 22.66 -21.65 5.62
N LYS A 6 22.45 -20.63 6.43
CA LYS A 6 21.65 -20.74 7.64
C LYS A 6 20.18 -20.66 7.21
N LEU A 7 19.52 -21.80 7.13
CA LEU A 7 18.11 -21.89 6.81
C LEU A 7 17.28 -21.12 7.85
N MET A 8 16.25 -20.40 7.38
CA MET A 8 15.30 -19.73 8.27
C MET A 8 14.56 -20.76 9.13
N THR A 9 14.47 -20.52 10.43
CA THR A 9 13.72 -21.40 11.33
C THR A 9 12.23 -21.13 11.25
N LEU A 10 11.41 -22.14 11.50
CA LEU A 10 9.94 -22.00 11.54
C LEU A 10 9.51 -20.96 12.58
N LEU A 11 10.22 -20.86 13.72
CA LEU A 11 9.95 -19.85 14.75
C LEU A 11 10.18 -18.44 14.21
N GLN A 12 11.25 -18.21 13.45
CA GLN A 12 11.53 -16.93 12.83
C GLN A 12 10.43 -16.56 11.81
N ALA A 13 9.98 -17.52 11.00
CA ALA A 13 8.88 -17.32 10.06
C ALA A 13 7.57 -16.95 10.77
N ILE A 14 7.24 -17.63 11.87
CA ILE A 14 6.07 -17.32 12.70
C ILE A 14 6.15 -15.91 13.26
N LEU A 15 7.27 -15.56 13.89
CA LEU A 15 7.47 -14.23 14.48
C LEU A 15 7.41 -13.12 13.43
N MET A 16 8.05 -13.30 12.28
CA MET A 16 7.98 -12.34 11.18
C MET A 16 6.55 -12.22 10.61
N GLY A 17 5.80 -13.33 10.51
CA GLY A 17 4.39 -13.30 10.13
C GLY A 17 3.53 -12.51 11.11
N ILE A 18 3.75 -12.67 12.42
CA ILE A 18 3.08 -11.89 13.46
C ILE A 18 3.44 -10.41 13.35
N ILE A 19 4.74 -10.09 13.27
CA ILE A 19 5.21 -8.71 13.13
C ILE A 19 4.57 -8.07 11.89
N GLN A 20 4.65 -8.71 10.73
CA GLN A 20 4.05 -8.19 9.51
C GLN A 20 2.55 -7.95 9.66
N GLY A 21 1.79 -8.96 10.12
CA GLY A 21 0.34 -8.84 10.28
C GLY A 21 -0.09 -7.74 11.24
N LEU A 22 0.67 -7.54 12.33
CA LEU A 22 0.42 -6.46 13.30
C LEU A 22 0.75 -5.09 12.70
N THR A 23 1.97 -4.95 12.18
CA THR A 23 2.55 -3.63 11.88
C THR A 23 2.19 -3.09 10.50
N GLU A 24 1.65 -3.92 9.59
CA GLU A 24 1.22 -3.50 8.26
C GLU A 24 -0.01 -2.57 8.31
N PHE A 25 -0.97 -2.90 9.18
CA PHE A 25 -2.23 -2.15 9.29
C PHE A 25 -2.24 -1.16 10.44
N LEU A 26 -1.55 -1.47 11.52
CA LEU A 26 -1.26 -0.48 12.55
C LEU A 26 -0.25 0.54 11.99
N PRO A 27 -0.40 1.80 12.33
CA PRO A 27 0.41 2.85 11.70
C PRO A 27 1.81 2.95 12.32
N VAL A 28 2.57 1.83 12.35
CA VAL A 28 3.86 1.74 13.05
C VAL A 28 5.04 1.29 12.17
N SER A 29 4.82 1.08 10.87
CA SER A 29 5.79 0.64 9.87
C SER A 29 6.24 -0.83 10.00
N SER A 30 5.70 -1.69 9.13
CA SER A 30 6.09 -3.10 9.04
C SER A 30 7.52 -3.27 8.55
N SER A 31 7.94 -2.53 7.52
CA SER A 31 9.31 -2.59 6.99
C SER A 31 10.37 -2.23 8.04
N GLY A 32 10.12 -1.19 8.85
CA GLY A 32 11.01 -0.82 9.95
C GLY A 32 11.13 -1.93 10.99
N HIS A 33 10.02 -2.53 11.41
CA HIS A 33 10.03 -3.60 12.42
C HIS A 33 10.65 -4.90 11.91
N LEU A 34 10.38 -5.28 10.65
CA LEU A 34 11.03 -6.44 10.04
C LEU A 34 12.55 -6.24 9.90
N ALA A 35 12.99 -5.05 9.49
CA ALA A 35 14.40 -4.72 9.40
C ALA A 35 15.08 -4.82 10.79
N LEU A 36 14.48 -4.23 11.82
CA LEU A 36 14.98 -4.33 13.20
C LEU A 36 15.03 -5.79 13.68
N PHE A 37 13.98 -6.58 13.42
CA PHE A 37 13.93 -7.98 13.78
C PHE A 37 15.04 -8.79 13.10
N LYS A 38 15.25 -8.60 11.79
CA LYS A 38 16.29 -9.29 11.03
C LYS A 38 17.67 -8.99 11.59
N ILE A 39 17.95 -7.74 11.93
CA ILE A 39 19.24 -7.33 12.47
C ILE A 39 19.46 -7.89 13.88
N LEU A 40 18.49 -7.73 14.78
CA LEU A 40 18.60 -8.17 16.17
C LEU A 40 18.73 -9.70 16.33
N PHE A 41 18.03 -10.45 15.47
CA PHE A 41 18.02 -11.92 15.54
C PHE A 41 18.93 -12.58 14.51
N HIS A 42 19.76 -11.79 13.80
CA HIS A 42 20.67 -12.26 12.76
C HIS A 42 19.99 -13.21 11.76
N VAL A 43 18.79 -12.80 11.30
CA VAL A 43 18.03 -13.56 10.32
C VAL A 43 18.63 -13.31 8.94
N GLU A 44 19.58 -14.15 8.56
CA GLU A 44 20.12 -14.19 7.20
C GLU A 44 19.14 -15.02 6.34
N THR A 45 18.48 -14.38 5.41
CA THR A 45 17.65 -15.08 4.43
C THR A 45 18.28 -14.89 3.06
N ASP A 46 18.88 -15.93 2.50
CA ASP A 46 19.37 -15.92 1.10
C ASP A 46 18.25 -15.62 0.10
N THR A 47 16.99 -15.83 0.52
CA THR A 47 15.75 -15.55 -0.19
C THR A 47 14.94 -14.46 0.52
N GLY A 48 15.60 -13.57 1.28
CA GLY A 48 14.98 -12.61 2.20
C GLY A 48 13.91 -11.74 1.58
N MET A 49 14.12 -11.35 0.34
CA MET A 49 13.18 -10.55 -0.42
C MET A 49 11.89 -11.34 -0.76
N LEU A 50 12.01 -12.59 -1.19
CA LEU A 50 10.85 -13.46 -1.50
C LEU A 50 9.95 -13.67 -0.29
N PHE A 51 10.54 -13.93 0.88
CA PHE A 51 9.76 -14.11 2.10
C PHE A 51 9.01 -12.85 2.50
N ASP A 52 9.66 -11.67 2.42
CA ASP A 52 9.00 -10.39 2.69
C ASP A 52 7.83 -10.14 1.73
N VAL A 53 7.98 -10.47 0.44
CA VAL A 53 6.88 -10.41 -0.54
C VAL A 53 5.72 -11.30 -0.13
N LEU A 54 6.00 -12.54 0.27
CA LEU A 54 4.95 -13.48 0.69
C LEU A 54 4.24 -13.03 1.97
N LEU A 55 4.94 -12.40 2.89
CA LEU A 55 4.33 -11.75 4.05
C LEU A 55 3.36 -10.64 3.64
N HIS A 56 3.74 -9.81 2.63
CA HIS A 56 2.85 -8.80 2.07
C HIS A 56 1.65 -9.40 1.32
N VAL A 57 1.85 -10.54 0.63
CA VAL A 57 0.72 -11.30 0.03
C VAL A 57 -0.25 -11.76 1.11
N GLY A 58 0.25 -12.24 2.26
CA GLY A 58 -0.60 -12.59 3.40
C GLY A 58 -1.45 -11.41 3.87
N THR A 59 -0.86 -10.24 4.04
CA THR A 59 -1.61 -9.04 4.44
C THR A 59 -2.54 -8.54 3.33
N LEU A 60 -2.19 -8.71 2.06
CA LEU A 60 -3.08 -8.44 0.92
C LEU A 60 -4.34 -9.32 0.95
N ILE A 61 -4.18 -10.60 1.26
CA ILE A 61 -5.32 -11.54 1.47
C ILE A 61 -6.22 -11.02 2.60
N ALA A 62 -5.65 -10.51 3.69
CA ALA A 62 -6.42 -9.92 4.78
C ALA A 62 -7.25 -8.71 4.33
N ILE A 63 -6.68 -7.79 3.52
CA ILE A 63 -7.43 -6.65 2.94
C ILE A 63 -8.58 -7.17 2.07
N CYS A 64 -8.28 -8.14 1.20
CA CYS A 64 -9.29 -8.73 0.31
C CYS A 64 -10.42 -9.38 1.09
N ALA A 65 -10.13 -10.07 2.19
CA ALA A 65 -11.14 -10.71 3.03
C ALA A 65 -12.02 -9.68 3.75
N VAL A 66 -11.45 -8.61 4.30
CA VAL A 66 -12.22 -7.58 5.05
C VAL A 66 -13.08 -6.73 4.11
N TYR A 67 -12.53 -6.34 2.95
CA TYR A 67 -13.19 -5.43 2.02
C TYR A 67 -13.70 -6.11 0.75
N TYR A 68 -13.95 -7.44 0.78
CA TYR A 68 -14.27 -8.21 -0.41
C TYR A 68 -15.46 -7.63 -1.23
N LYS A 69 -16.52 -7.17 -0.54
CA LYS A 69 -17.69 -6.57 -1.21
C LYS A 69 -17.34 -5.28 -1.96
N ASP A 70 -16.51 -4.44 -1.33
CA ASP A 70 -16.05 -3.20 -1.95
C ASP A 70 -15.12 -3.52 -3.12
N ILE A 71 -14.19 -4.47 -2.96
CA ILE A 71 -13.20 -4.84 -3.99
C ILE A 71 -13.89 -5.45 -5.21
N VAL A 72 -14.81 -6.40 -5.01
CA VAL A 72 -15.59 -6.99 -6.12
C VAL A 72 -16.36 -5.89 -6.86
N ARG A 73 -17.00 -4.97 -6.13
CA ARG A 73 -17.73 -3.88 -6.76
C ARG A 73 -16.80 -2.92 -7.52
N LEU A 74 -15.63 -2.58 -6.95
CA LEU A 74 -14.63 -1.75 -7.63
C LEU A 74 -14.13 -2.43 -8.91
N PHE A 75 -13.90 -3.74 -8.88
CA PHE A 75 -13.48 -4.53 -10.04
C PHE A 75 -14.54 -4.51 -11.14
N VAL A 76 -15.81 -4.78 -10.81
CA VAL A 76 -16.94 -4.72 -11.76
C VAL A 76 -17.08 -3.32 -12.36
N GLU A 77 -17.04 -2.28 -11.51
CA GLU A 77 -17.14 -0.90 -12.00
C GLU A 77 -15.91 -0.49 -12.83
N GLY A 78 -14.73 -1.05 -12.53
CA GLY A 78 -13.53 -0.89 -13.36
C GLY A 78 -13.73 -1.49 -14.76
N ILE A 79 -14.25 -2.69 -14.86
CA ILE A 79 -14.61 -3.32 -16.15
C ILE A 79 -15.63 -2.46 -16.91
N CYS A 80 -16.65 -1.94 -16.21
CA CYS A 80 -17.65 -1.05 -16.80
C CYS A 80 -17.02 0.26 -17.32
N ILE A 81 -16.03 0.82 -16.61
CA ILE A 81 -15.28 1.99 -17.08
C ILE A 81 -14.55 1.66 -18.39
N VAL A 82 -13.79 0.56 -18.42
CA VAL A 82 -13.06 0.12 -19.62
C VAL A 82 -14.03 -0.08 -20.79
N ARG A 83 -15.14 -0.78 -20.58
CA ARG A 83 -16.18 -0.97 -21.60
C ARG A 83 -16.70 0.37 -22.14
N ASP A 84 -17.05 1.32 -21.25
CA ASP A 84 -17.63 2.61 -21.67
C ASP A 84 -16.58 3.50 -22.36
N VAL A 85 -15.29 3.39 -22.00
CA VAL A 85 -14.17 4.03 -22.71
C VAL A 85 -14.06 3.46 -24.13
N LEU A 86 -14.11 2.13 -24.30
CA LEU A 86 -14.04 1.49 -25.62
C LEU A 86 -15.23 1.88 -26.51
N ILE A 87 -16.45 1.94 -25.94
CA ILE A 87 -17.65 2.41 -26.65
C ILE A 87 -17.49 3.85 -27.09
N ASN A 88 -17.01 4.74 -26.21
CA ASN A 88 -16.76 6.13 -26.54
C ASN A 88 -15.68 6.29 -27.61
N PHE A 89 -14.64 5.45 -27.57
CA PHE A 89 -13.60 5.45 -28.59
C PHE A 89 -14.17 5.02 -29.96
N ALA A 90 -14.99 3.97 -29.99
CA ALA A 90 -15.69 3.54 -31.22
C ALA A 90 -16.65 4.66 -31.74
N ALA A 91 -17.38 5.33 -30.83
CA ALA A 91 -18.21 6.46 -31.19
C ALA A 91 -17.39 7.64 -31.74
N LEU A 92 -16.22 7.91 -31.18
CA LEU A 92 -15.30 8.93 -31.67
C LEU A 92 -14.87 8.64 -33.11
N ILE A 93 -14.42 7.41 -33.41
CA ILE A 93 -14.01 7.01 -34.76
C ILE A 93 -15.18 7.14 -35.73
N LYS A 94 -16.38 6.65 -35.34
CA LYS A 94 -17.58 6.74 -36.17
C LYS A 94 -17.96 8.21 -36.44
N ASN A 95 -17.94 9.04 -35.42
CA ASN A 95 -18.29 10.47 -35.54
C ASN A 95 -17.27 11.22 -36.41
N LEU A 96 -15.98 10.87 -36.31
CA LEU A 96 -14.94 11.43 -37.17
C LEU A 96 -15.20 11.03 -38.67
N PHE A 97 -15.51 9.77 -38.92
CA PHE A 97 -15.82 9.29 -40.26
C PHE A 97 -17.06 9.97 -40.84
N LEU A 98 -18.17 10.12 -40.04
CA LEU A 98 -19.35 10.83 -40.41
C LEU A 98 -19.10 12.32 -40.73
N SER A 99 -18.26 12.98 -39.93
CA SER A 99 -17.84 14.36 -40.14
C SER A 99 -17.10 14.57 -41.45
N ILE A 100 -16.33 13.58 -41.90
CA ILE A 100 -15.58 13.63 -43.16
C ILE A 100 -16.55 13.33 -44.34
N ARG A 101 -17.35 12.27 -44.21
CA ARG A 101 -18.25 11.79 -45.28
C ARG A 101 -19.40 12.78 -45.58
N ASP A 102 -19.99 13.34 -44.53
CA ASP A 102 -21.19 14.15 -44.61
C ASP A 102 -20.89 15.69 -44.54
N ARG A 103 -19.66 16.04 -44.93
CA ARG A 103 -19.18 17.43 -44.95
C ARG A 103 -20.06 18.28 -45.90
N GLY A 104 -20.85 19.22 -45.33
CA GLY A 104 -21.79 20.09 -46.06
C GLY A 104 -23.24 19.69 -45.94
N LYS A 105 -23.63 18.68 -45.16
CA LYS A 105 -25.01 18.36 -44.80
C LYS A 105 -25.48 19.17 -43.58
N ASP A 106 -26.67 19.69 -43.60
CA ASP A 106 -27.25 20.52 -42.53
C ASP A 106 -27.48 19.71 -41.22
N ARG A 107 -27.56 18.38 -41.29
CA ARG A 107 -27.72 17.50 -40.13
C ARG A 107 -26.90 16.24 -40.27
N VAL A 108 -26.02 15.96 -39.25
CA VAL A 108 -25.28 14.73 -39.10
C VAL A 108 -25.68 14.09 -37.77
N ASP A 109 -26.13 12.83 -37.80
CA ASP A 109 -26.55 12.10 -36.59
C ASP A 109 -25.33 11.45 -35.93
N TYR A 110 -24.71 12.21 -35.01
CA TYR A 110 -23.54 11.74 -34.25
C TYR A 110 -23.93 10.76 -33.16
N SER A 111 -23.11 9.72 -32.96
CA SER A 111 -23.27 8.78 -31.87
C SER A 111 -22.99 9.47 -30.53
N PRO A 112 -23.88 9.35 -29.52
CA PRO A 112 -23.71 10.00 -28.24
C PRO A 112 -22.59 9.34 -27.41
N TYR A 113 -21.87 10.15 -26.65
CA TYR A 113 -20.85 9.65 -25.69
C TYR A 113 -21.49 9.27 -24.36
N ARG A 114 -21.00 8.16 -23.79
CA ARG A 114 -21.38 7.73 -22.45
C ARG A 114 -20.61 8.49 -21.38
N ARG A 115 -21.27 8.86 -20.30
CA ARG A 115 -20.62 9.43 -19.12
C ARG A 115 -19.88 8.34 -18.37
N ILE A 116 -18.54 8.37 -18.36
CA ILE A 116 -17.69 7.32 -17.77
C ILE A 116 -17.84 7.29 -16.24
N VAL A 117 -17.72 8.44 -15.57
CA VAL A 117 -17.82 8.55 -14.10
C VAL A 117 -19.23 8.99 -13.74
N ASN A 118 -20.13 8.03 -13.53
CA ASN A 118 -21.55 8.26 -13.23
C ASN A 118 -21.98 7.75 -11.84
N SER A 119 -21.10 7.09 -11.08
CA SER A 119 -21.37 6.59 -9.74
C SER A 119 -20.22 6.88 -8.76
N SER A 120 -20.52 6.85 -7.45
CA SER A 120 -19.50 7.03 -6.40
C SER A 120 -18.44 5.93 -6.45
N TYR A 121 -18.78 4.70 -6.86
CA TYR A 121 -17.81 3.61 -6.99
C TYR A 121 -16.91 3.80 -8.22
N ARG A 122 -17.45 4.24 -9.36
CA ARG A 122 -16.63 4.61 -10.52
C ARG A 122 -15.66 5.74 -10.19
N LYS A 123 -16.14 6.75 -9.45
CA LYS A 123 -15.28 7.82 -8.94
C LYS A 123 -14.18 7.25 -8.05
N PHE A 124 -14.49 6.30 -7.16
CA PHE A 124 -13.52 5.66 -6.28
C PHE A 124 -12.47 4.87 -7.08
N VAL A 125 -12.85 4.12 -8.12
CA VAL A 125 -11.90 3.44 -9.03
C VAL A 125 -10.92 4.44 -9.63
N VAL A 126 -11.43 5.55 -10.19
CA VAL A 126 -10.56 6.57 -10.80
C VAL A 126 -9.65 7.23 -9.76
N LEU A 127 -10.14 7.50 -8.54
CA LEU A 127 -9.31 8.04 -7.46
C LEU A 127 -8.17 7.08 -7.08
N ILE A 128 -8.42 5.76 -7.02
CA ILE A 128 -7.38 4.76 -6.78
C ILE A 128 -6.33 4.80 -7.89
N ILE A 129 -6.74 4.83 -9.16
CA ILE A 129 -5.82 4.93 -10.30
C ILE A 129 -4.98 6.20 -10.21
N VAL A 130 -5.60 7.35 -9.94
CA VAL A 130 -4.90 8.64 -9.80
C VAL A 130 -3.89 8.61 -8.66
N SER A 131 -4.20 7.94 -7.54
CA SER A 131 -3.24 7.77 -6.44
C SER A 131 -2.13 6.78 -6.77
N THR A 132 -2.42 5.73 -7.53
CA THR A 132 -1.44 4.68 -7.87
C THR A 132 -0.35 5.19 -8.80
N VAL A 133 -0.67 6.11 -9.72
CA VAL A 133 0.31 6.66 -10.67
C VAL A 133 1.50 7.31 -9.96
N PRO A 134 1.34 8.35 -9.11
CA PRO A 134 2.48 8.96 -8.43
C PRO A 134 3.17 7.99 -7.47
N THR A 135 2.42 7.08 -6.81
CA THR A 135 3.01 6.02 -5.99
C THR A 135 3.95 5.14 -6.79
N GLY A 136 3.52 4.67 -7.96
CA GLY A 136 4.32 3.82 -8.84
C GLY A 136 5.55 4.53 -9.38
N ILE A 137 5.42 5.79 -9.80
CA ILE A 137 6.55 6.60 -10.28
C ILE A 137 7.61 6.77 -9.18
N ILE A 138 7.18 7.21 -7.98
CA ILE A 138 8.10 7.45 -6.87
C ILE A 138 8.73 6.14 -6.40
N GLY A 139 7.95 5.05 -6.28
CA GLY A 139 8.46 3.74 -5.89
C GLY A 139 9.44 3.14 -6.89
N PHE A 140 9.18 3.31 -8.20
CA PHE A 140 10.08 2.82 -9.24
C PHE A 140 11.40 3.63 -9.30
N VAL A 141 11.30 4.96 -9.32
CA VAL A 141 12.49 5.84 -9.36
C VAL A 141 13.29 5.78 -8.07
N GLY A 142 12.61 5.58 -6.93
CA GLY A 142 13.23 5.51 -5.61
C GLY A 142 13.73 4.11 -5.21
N LYS A 143 13.61 3.07 -6.05
CA LYS A 143 13.95 1.68 -5.68
C LYS A 143 15.35 1.56 -5.09
N ASP A 144 16.37 2.09 -5.77
CA ASP A 144 17.76 2.00 -5.34
C ASP A 144 18.01 2.72 -4.01
N VAL A 145 17.35 3.87 -3.81
CA VAL A 145 17.42 4.63 -2.55
C VAL A 145 16.80 3.86 -1.40
N VAL A 146 15.65 3.21 -1.63
CA VAL A 146 14.96 2.39 -0.63
C VAL A 146 15.80 1.17 -0.26
N GLU A 147 16.42 0.52 -1.25
CA GLU A 147 17.27 -0.65 -1.04
C GLU A 147 18.51 -0.31 -0.19
N GLN A 148 19.23 0.76 -0.54
CA GLN A 148 20.36 1.27 0.24
C GLN A 148 19.94 1.69 1.67
N ALA A 149 18.81 2.38 1.79
CA ALA A 149 18.28 2.84 3.07
C ALA A 149 17.90 1.69 4.01
N SER A 150 17.45 0.56 3.45
CA SER A 150 17.06 -0.63 4.22
C SER A 150 18.24 -1.31 4.95
N GLY A 151 19.46 -1.13 4.45
CA GLY A 151 20.68 -1.64 5.07
C GLY A 151 21.21 -0.81 6.23
N LEU A 152 20.68 0.38 6.48
CA LEU A 152 21.17 1.33 7.49
C LEU A 152 20.17 1.49 8.63
N LEU A 153 20.52 1.08 9.86
CA LEU A 153 19.64 1.20 11.05
C LEU A 153 19.15 2.62 11.34
N ILE A 154 19.94 3.63 10.99
CA ILE A 154 19.59 5.03 11.24
C ILE A 154 18.39 5.48 10.43
N VAL A 155 18.23 5.00 9.19
CA VAL A 155 17.16 5.44 8.29
C VAL A 155 15.77 5.01 8.80
N PRO A 156 15.52 3.72 9.12
CA PRO A 156 14.28 3.31 9.77
C PRO A 156 13.99 4.07 11.07
N GLY A 157 15.02 4.38 11.86
CA GLY A 157 14.89 5.15 13.09
C GLY A 157 14.35 6.57 12.85
N ILE A 158 14.95 7.31 11.92
CA ILE A 158 14.50 8.66 11.53
C ILE A 158 13.08 8.58 10.94
N CYS A 159 12.82 7.63 10.05
CA CYS A 159 11.51 7.44 9.42
C CYS A 159 10.41 7.09 10.43
N LEU A 160 10.72 6.34 11.51
CA LEU A 160 9.80 6.09 12.62
C LEU A 160 9.48 7.36 13.39
N ILE A 161 10.45 8.26 13.60
CA ILE A 161 10.20 9.56 14.23
C ILE A 161 9.31 10.43 13.34
N VAL A 162 9.55 10.44 12.02
CA VAL A 162 8.65 11.13 11.06
C VAL A 162 7.24 10.53 11.13
N THR A 163 7.12 9.20 11.19
CA THR A 163 5.83 8.52 11.39
C THR A 163 5.15 8.99 12.68
N ALA A 164 5.89 9.10 13.78
CA ALA A 164 5.35 9.60 15.05
C ALA A 164 4.78 11.02 14.91
N ILE A 165 5.49 11.92 14.25
CA ILE A 165 5.04 13.30 13.99
C ILE A 165 3.74 13.29 13.14
N LEU A 166 3.70 12.52 12.07
CA LEU A 166 2.50 12.39 11.22
C LEU A 166 1.29 11.88 12.02
N LEU A 167 1.50 10.90 12.90
CA LEU A 167 0.44 10.35 13.75
C LEU A 167 -0.04 11.35 14.82
N PHE A 168 0.84 12.18 15.39
CA PHE A 168 0.44 13.28 16.27
C PHE A 168 -0.42 14.32 15.51
N ILE A 169 -0.09 14.59 14.24
CA ILE A 169 -0.90 15.45 13.38
C ILE A 169 -2.27 14.82 13.13
N ALA A 170 -2.30 13.52 12.75
CA ALA A 170 -3.53 12.77 12.51
C ALA A 170 -4.45 12.70 13.75
N ASP A 171 -3.86 12.59 14.95
CA ASP A 171 -4.57 12.54 16.21
C ASP A 171 -5.33 13.86 16.47
N ARG A 172 -4.71 15.00 16.18
CA ARG A 172 -5.29 16.33 16.33
C ARG A 172 -6.23 16.71 15.19
N CYS A 173 -6.08 16.11 14.02
CA CYS A 173 -6.90 16.41 12.87
C CYS A 173 -8.35 15.96 13.12
N LYS A 174 -9.32 16.86 12.95
CA LYS A 174 -10.74 16.51 13.08
C LYS A 174 -11.22 15.58 11.97
N GLY A 175 -10.50 15.56 10.82
CA GLY A 175 -10.98 14.95 9.58
C GLY A 175 -12.11 15.78 8.98
N GLY A 176 -12.66 15.31 7.87
CA GLY A 176 -13.80 15.93 7.21
C GLY A 176 -14.90 14.92 6.92
N ASP A 177 -15.82 15.30 6.03
CA ASP A 177 -16.97 14.48 5.64
C ASP A 177 -16.88 14.01 4.18
N LYS A 178 -15.77 14.32 3.47
CA LYS A 178 -15.60 13.94 2.08
C LYS A 178 -15.67 12.43 1.88
N LEU A 179 -16.57 12.03 1.01
CA LEU A 179 -16.74 10.69 0.46
C LEU A 179 -16.32 10.68 -1.02
N PRO A 180 -16.26 9.54 -1.71
CA PRO A 180 -15.71 9.46 -3.07
C PRO A 180 -16.22 10.53 -4.04
N LYS A 181 -17.49 10.90 -3.96
CA LYS A 181 -18.11 11.92 -4.83
C LYS A 181 -17.51 13.32 -4.62
N ASP A 182 -17.10 13.64 -3.38
CA ASP A 182 -16.65 14.97 -2.96
C ASP A 182 -15.12 15.13 -3.05
N ILE A 183 -14.39 14.02 -3.20
CA ILE A 183 -12.93 13.99 -3.27
C ILE A 183 -12.48 14.45 -4.66
N THR A 184 -11.56 15.42 -4.70
CA THR A 184 -10.94 15.88 -5.93
C THR A 184 -9.84 14.93 -6.40
N TYR A 185 -9.51 14.94 -7.68
CA TYR A 185 -8.37 14.18 -8.22
C TYR A 185 -7.04 14.67 -7.64
N THR A 186 -6.93 15.97 -7.35
CA THR A 186 -5.76 16.54 -6.65
C THR A 186 -5.59 15.95 -5.26
N ASN A 187 -6.67 15.76 -4.48
CA ASN A 187 -6.59 15.08 -3.19
C ASN A 187 -6.03 13.66 -3.34
N ALA A 188 -6.54 12.89 -4.32
CA ALA A 188 -6.08 11.54 -4.60
C ALA A 188 -4.60 11.52 -5.02
N PHE A 189 -4.19 12.45 -5.87
CA PHE A 189 -2.80 12.59 -6.32
C PHE A 189 -1.84 12.87 -5.15
N VAL A 190 -2.20 13.81 -4.26
CA VAL A 190 -1.41 14.11 -3.04
C VAL A 190 -1.30 12.90 -2.13
N VAL A 191 -2.40 12.15 -1.92
CA VAL A 191 -2.35 10.90 -1.13
C VAL A 191 -1.47 9.86 -1.81
N GLY A 192 -1.46 9.81 -3.14
CA GLY A 192 -0.58 8.94 -3.92
C GLY A 192 0.90 9.30 -3.78
N ILE A 193 1.26 10.60 -3.78
CA ILE A 193 2.62 11.06 -3.46
C ILE A 193 3.01 10.62 -2.05
N ALA A 194 2.12 10.84 -1.07
CA ALA A 194 2.35 10.44 0.31
C ALA A 194 2.61 8.93 0.44
N GLN A 195 1.89 8.08 -0.34
CA GLN A 195 2.16 6.64 -0.38
C GLN A 195 3.51 6.33 -1.04
N GLY A 196 3.88 7.02 -2.13
CA GLY A 196 5.17 6.84 -2.79
C GLY A 196 6.34 7.17 -1.86
N VAL A 197 6.27 8.28 -1.13
CA VAL A 197 7.28 8.63 -0.12
C VAL A 197 7.34 7.61 1.02
N ALA A 198 6.19 7.01 1.37
CA ALA A 198 6.10 6.00 2.43
C ALA A 198 6.62 4.60 2.02
N THR A 199 7.29 4.45 0.87
CA THR A 199 8.11 3.27 0.54
C THR A 199 9.43 3.26 1.31
N LEU A 200 9.87 4.39 1.87
CA LEU A 200 11.06 4.46 2.71
C LEU A 200 10.91 3.56 3.95
N PRO A 201 11.95 2.74 4.27
CA PRO A 201 11.90 1.83 5.41
C PRO A 201 11.76 2.61 6.72
N GLY A 202 10.84 2.18 7.58
CA GLY A 202 10.53 2.89 8.83
C GLY A 202 9.41 3.94 8.70
N LEU A 203 9.11 4.44 7.50
CA LEU A 203 7.96 5.31 7.30
C LEU A 203 6.68 4.48 7.12
N SER A 204 5.76 4.61 8.06
CA SER A 204 4.51 3.85 8.03
C SER A 204 3.65 4.26 6.84
N ARG A 205 3.44 3.34 5.88
CA ARG A 205 2.57 3.57 4.73
C ARG A 205 1.14 3.90 5.16
N SER A 206 0.55 3.06 6.03
CA SER A 206 -0.80 3.28 6.55
C SER A 206 -0.90 4.57 7.36
N GLY A 207 0.07 4.87 8.22
CA GLY A 207 0.13 6.12 8.99
C GLY A 207 0.19 7.36 8.09
N THR A 208 1.07 7.34 7.10
CA THR A 208 1.27 8.47 6.17
C THR A 208 0.04 8.71 5.29
N THR A 209 -0.50 7.65 4.69
CA THR A 209 -1.65 7.78 3.78
C THR A 209 -2.95 8.13 4.50
N ILE A 210 -3.20 7.57 5.70
CA ILE A 210 -4.36 7.95 6.51
C ILE A 210 -4.22 9.43 6.93
N THR A 211 -3.04 9.86 7.36
CA THR A 211 -2.79 11.28 7.72
C THR A 211 -3.05 12.20 6.54
N ALA A 212 -2.53 11.87 5.35
CA ALA A 212 -2.75 12.64 4.13
C ALA A 212 -4.24 12.70 3.74
N CYS A 213 -4.98 11.59 3.87
CA CYS A 213 -6.42 11.56 3.65
C CYS A 213 -7.16 12.48 4.64
N LEU A 214 -6.83 12.41 5.93
CA LEU A 214 -7.48 13.25 6.96
C LEU A 214 -7.20 14.73 6.76
N LEU A 215 -5.97 15.11 6.41
CA LEU A 215 -5.58 16.49 6.07
C LEU A 215 -6.28 16.97 4.79
N SER A 216 -6.57 16.07 3.85
CA SER A 216 -7.34 16.36 2.64
C SER A 216 -8.86 16.47 2.89
N GLY A 217 -9.31 16.30 4.13
CA GLY A 217 -10.72 16.41 4.54
C GLY A 217 -11.57 15.17 4.27
N PHE A 218 -10.96 14.00 4.17
CA PHE A 218 -11.71 12.73 4.01
C PHE A 218 -12.46 12.39 5.29
N ASN A 219 -13.61 11.73 5.14
CA ASN A 219 -14.28 11.08 6.27
C ASN A 219 -13.32 10.04 6.90
N ARG A 220 -13.25 10.00 8.23
CA ARG A 220 -12.28 9.15 8.96
C ARG A 220 -12.37 7.67 8.61
N LYS A 221 -13.58 7.10 8.56
CA LYS A 221 -13.76 5.70 8.20
C LYS A 221 -13.36 5.44 6.74
N PHE A 222 -13.70 6.41 5.87
CA PHE A 222 -13.36 6.32 4.47
C PHE A 222 -11.84 6.49 4.24
N ALA A 223 -11.16 7.35 5.00
CA ALA A 223 -9.71 7.51 4.94
C ALA A 223 -8.96 6.18 5.15
N VAL A 224 -9.38 5.38 6.15
CA VAL A 224 -8.81 4.04 6.39
C VAL A 224 -9.12 3.10 5.23
N LYS A 225 -10.39 3.04 4.81
CA LYS A 225 -10.81 2.21 3.67
C LYS A 225 -10.02 2.58 2.41
N TYR A 226 -9.90 3.88 2.12
CA TYR A 226 -9.15 4.38 0.96
C TYR A 226 -7.68 3.98 1.02
N SER A 227 -7.01 4.23 2.15
CA SER A 227 -5.61 3.87 2.38
C SER A 227 -5.35 2.39 2.15
N PHE A 228 -6.19 1.51 2.69
CA PHE A 228 -6.00 0.06 2.56
C PHE A 228 -6.32 -0.46 1.16
N ILE A 229 -7.37 0.02 0.51
CA ILE A 229 -7.72 -0.43 -0.84
C ILE A 229 -6.71 0.11 -1.88
N MET A 230 -6.24 1.36 -1.74
CA MET A 230 -5.25 1.91 -2.66
C MET A 230 -3.86 1.27 -2.49
N SER A 231 -3.60 0.58 -1.39
CA SER A 231 -2.35 -0.18 -1.23
C SER A 231 -2.33 -1.48 -2.06
N ILE A 232 -3.49 -2.01 -2.47
CA ILE A 232 -3.58 -3.23 -3.26
C ILE A 232 -2.76 -3.13 -4.55
N PRO A 233 -3.01 -2.16 -5.44
CA PRO A 233 -2.20 -2.04 -6.67
C PRO A 233 -0.73 -1.74 -6.39
N ALA A 234 -0.39 -1.03 -5.31
CA ALA A 234 1.00 -0.77 -4.94
C ALA A 234 1.73 -2.05 -4.50
N ILE A 235 1.11 -2.87 -3.63
CA ILE A 235 1.67 -4.15 -3.20
C ILE A 235 1.80 -5.12 -4.38
N LEU A 236 0.77 -5.22 -5.23
CA LEU A 236 0.83 -6.06 -6.42
C LEU A 236 1.91 -5.60 -7.39
N GLY A 237 2.10 -4.30 -7.56
CA GLY A 237 3.16 -3.74 -8.39
C GLY A 237 4.56 -4.07 -7.87
N ALA A 238 4.79 -3.90 -6.57
CA ALA A 238 6.05 -4.29 -5.91
C ALA A 238 6.30 -5.80 -6.06
N MET A 239 5.28 -6.63 -5.81
CA MET A 239 5.37 -8.08 -5.96
C MET A 239 5.79 -8.49 -7.40
N VAL A 240 5.20 -7.87 -8.43
CA VAL A 240 5.54 -8.17 -9.84
C VAL A 240 6.99 -7.78 -10.16
N LEU A 241 7.47 -6.67 -9.62
CA LEU A 241 8.86 -6.22 -9.82
C LEU A 241 9.85 -7.19 -9.16
N GLU A 242 9.56 -7.63 -7.94
CA GLU A 242 10.44 -8.52 -7.19
C GLU A 242 10.39 -9.97 -7.69
N LEU A 243 9.23 -10.46 -8.17
CA LEU A 243 9.12 -11.82 -8.72
C LEU A 243 10.01 -12.05 -9.96
N LYS A 244 10.39 -11.01 -10.69
CA LYS A 244 11.32 -11.14 -11.82
C LYS A 244 12.73 -11.55 -11.37
N ASP A 245 13.13 -11.16 -10.18
CA ASP A 245 14.46 -11.41 -9.63
C ASP A 245 14.56 -12.83 -9.02
N PHE A 246 13.44 -13.61 -8.95
CA PHE A 246 13.37 -14.90 -8.28
C PHE A 246 13.36 -16.12 -9.21
N ALA A 247 13.33 -15.94 -10.53
CA ALA A 247 13.23 -17.07 -11.49
C ALA A 247 14.36 -18.11 -11.36
N ASP A 248 15.50 -17.74 -10.75
CA ASP A 248 16.71 -18.55 -10.66
C ASP A 248 17.04 -19.07 -9.24
N LEU A 249 16.14 -18.90 -8.24
CA LEU A 249 16.43 -19.32 -6.87
C LEU A 249 16.02 -20.76 -6.61
N SER A 250 16.97 -21.56 -6.07
CA SER A 250 16.67 -22.90 -5.56
C SER A 250 16.10 -22.79 -4.14
N VAL A 251 14.80 -23.09 -3.99
CA VAL A 251 14.08 -23.05 -2.69
C VAL A 251 13.99 -24.47 -2.13
N SER A 252 14.35 -24.65 -0.85
CA SER A 252 14.21 -25.96 -0.19
C SER A 252 12.76 -26.22 0.28
N GLY A 253 12.39 -27.49 0.51
CA GLY A 253 11.06 -27.83 1.01
C GLY A 253 10.76 -27.22 2.41
N MET A 254 11.79 -27.03 3.27
CA MET A 254 11.65 -26.39 4.57
C MET A 254 11.38 -24.89 4.41
N ASP A 255 12.01 -24.22 3.44
CA ASP A 255 11.77 -22.80 3.16
C ASP A 255 10.32 -22.58 2.69
N ILE A 256 9.79 -23.46 1.83
CA ILE A 256 8.38 -23.39 1.37
C ILE A 256 7.44 -23.48 2.56
N THR A 257 7.68 -24.37 3.50
CA THR A 257 6.85 -24.51 4.72
C THR A 257 6.91 -23.23 5.56
N CYS A 258 8.10 -22.68 5.80
CA CYS A 258 8.28 -21.42 6.52
C CYS A 258 7.55 -20.26 5.83
N TYR A 259 7.60 -20.18 4.50
CA TYR A 259 6.96 -19.13 3.71
C TYR A 259 5.44 -19.20 3.79
N ILE A 260 4.87 -20.40 3.63
CA ILE A 260 3.41 -20.60 3.74
C ILE A 260 2.93 -20.27 5.16
N VAL A 261 3.63 -20.76 6.18
CA VAL A 261 3.26 -20.51 7.58
C VAL A 261 3.32 -19.02 7.90
N GLY A 262 4.42 -18.33 7.55
CA GLY A 262 4.56 -16.87 7.75
C GLY A 262 3.46 -16.09 7.05
N MET A 263 3.17 -16.41 5.78
CA MET A 263 2.12 -15.79 4.97
C MET A 263 0.72 -15.98 5.60
N VAL A 264 0.38 -17.19 6.03
CA VAL A 264 -0.92 -17.48 6.66
C VAL A 264 -1.07 -16.73 7.98
N ILE A 265 -0.02 -16.71 8.80
CA ILE A 265 -0.02 -15.96 10.07
C ILE A 265 -0.18 -14.47 9.81
N ALA A 266 0.54 -13.90 8.84
CA ALA A 266 0.40 -12.49 8.45
C ALA A 266 -1.03 -12.18 7.98
N ALA A 267 -1.68 -13.09 7.25
CA ALA A 267 -3.06 -12.94 6.82
C ALA A 267 -4.05 -12.94 8.00
N VAL A 268 -3.93 -13.90 8.92
CA VAL A 268 -4.84 -14.04 10.08
C VAL A 268 -4.69 -12.85 11.02
N ILE A 269 -3.46 -12.53 11.41
CA ILE A 269 -3.18 -11.39 12.29
C ILE A 269 -3.58 -10.07 11.61
N GLY A 270 -3.27 -9.92 10.33
CA GLY A 270 -3.65 -8.75 9.54
C GLY A 270 -5.16 -8.53 9.48
N TYR A 271 -5.94 -9.60 9.31
CA TYR A 271 -7.40 -9.52 9.34
C TYR A 271 -7.93 -8.96 10.68
N ILE A 272 -7.37 -9.41 11.79
CA ILE A 272 -7.74 -8.92 13.14
C ILE A 272 -7.33 -7.44 13.27
N CYS A 273 -6.12 -7.09 12.80
CA CYS A 273 -5.60 -5.74 12.91
C CYS A 273 -6.37 -4.72 12.08
N ILE A 274 -6.85 -5.06 10.88
CA ILE A 274 -7.70 -4.16 10.09
C ILE A 274 -8.97 -3.80 10.86
N LYS A 275 -9.64 -4.79 11.47
CA LYS A 275 -10.84 -4.55 12.28
C LYS A 275 -10.56 -3.68 13.48
N THR A 276 -9.45 -3.92 14.18
CA THR A 276 -9.01 -3.14 15.33
C THR A 276 -8.69 -1.70 14.92
N MET A 277 -8.00 -1.51 13.78
CA MET A 277 -7.66 -0.19 13.25
C MET A 277 -8.89 0.67 12.98
N LEU A 278 -9.98 0.10 12.47
CA LEU A 278 -11.24 0.82 12.27
C LEU A 278 -11.82 1.38 13.58
N VAL A 279 -11.66 0.64 14.69
CA VAL A 279 -12.08 1.10 16.03
C VAL A 279 -11.16 2.22 16.54
N ILE A 280 -9.85 2.07 16.38
CA ILE A 280 -8.83 3.03 16.81
C ILE A 280 -9.04 4.39 16.12
N VAL A 281 -9.23 4.38 14.80
CA VAL A 281 -9.45 5.60 14.00
C VAL A 281 -10.75 6.28 14.38
N ARG A 282 -11.80 5.52 14.65
CA ARG A 282 -13.08 6.04 15.15
C ARG A 282 -12.90 6.79 16.47
N ASN A 283 -12.09 6.25 17.38
CA ASN A 283 -11.87 6.78 18.72
C ASN A 283 -10.73 7.82 18.79
N ARG A 284 -10.14 8.22 17.67
CA ARG A 284 -9.03 9.21 17.60
C ARG A 284 -7.84 8.83 18.50
N LYS A 285 -7.43 7.56 18.53
CA LYS A 285 -6.35 7.06 19.40
C LYS A 285 -5.02 6.85 18.66
N PHE A 286 -4.62 7.77 17.79
CA PHE A 286 -3.33 7.68 17.09
C PHE A 286 -2.14 8.00 18.00
N ARG A 287 -2.35 8.78 19.05
CA ARG A 287 -1.29 9.23 19.98
C ARG A 287 -0.50 8.07 20.59
N VAL A 288 -1.14 6.94 20.89
CA VAL A 288 -0.48 5.76 21.46
C VAL A 288 0.57 5.22 20.48
N PHE A 289 0.21 5.11 19.19
CA PHE A 289 1.13 4.66 18.15
C PHE A 289 2.22 5.71 17.85
N ALA A 290 1.90 6.99 17.95
CA ALA A 290 2.87 8.06 17.80
C ALA A 290 3.97 7.96 18.86
N ILE A 291 3.60 7.79 20.14
CA ILE A 291 4.55 7.61 21.24
C ILE A 291 5.37 6.33 21.04
N TYR A 292 4.72 5.23 20.64
CA TYR A 292 5.41 3.98 20.33
C TYR A 292 6.46 4.14 19.21
N CYS A 293 6.10 4.75 18.08
CA CYS A 293 7.02 4.99 16.97
C CYS A 293 8.18 5.91 17.39
N LEU A 294 7.92 6.92 18.23
CA LEU A 294 8.95 7.79 18.74
C LEU A 294 9.97 7.01 19.60
N ILE A 295 9.50 6.17 20.52
CA ILE A 295 10.37 5.36 21.39
C ILE A 295 11.20 4.38 20.56
N VAL A 296 10.56 3.61 19.66
CA VAL A 296 11.26 2.64 18.81
C VAL A 296 12.25 3.34 17.87
N GLY A 297 11.87 4.51 17.32
CA GLY A 297 12.76 5.30 16.48
C GLY A 297 14.02 5.78 17.23
N LEU A 298 13.85 6.28 18.46
CA LEU A 298 14.99 6.68 19.31
C LEU A 298 15.88 5.51 19.70
N ILE A 299 15.30 4.34 20.02
CA ILE A 299 16.06 3.11 20.31
C ILE A 299 16.84 2.66 19.08
N SER A 300 16.23 2.71 17.88
CA SER A 300 16.90 2.34 16.63
C SER A 300 18.10 3.25 16.34
N ILE A 301 17.95 4.57 16.53
CA ILE A 301 19.04 5.54 16.35
C ILE A 301 20.14 5.33 17.41
N GLY A 302 19.76 5.12 18.68
CA GLY A 302 20.73 4.82 19.75
C GLY A 302 21.50 3.53 19.50
N GLY A 303 20.82 2.48 19.01
CA GLY A 303 21.45 1.23 18.61
C GLY A 303 22.46 1.40 17.47
N PHE A 304 22.15 2.25 16.48
CA PHE A 304 23.10 2.56 15.41
C PHE A 304 24.40 3.17 15.94
N PHE A 305 24.32 4.14 16.83
CA PHE A 305 25.52 4.75 17.42
C PHE A 305 26.28 3.83 18.37
N TYR A 306 25.62 2.83 18.95
CA TYR A 306 26.28 1.82 19.78
C TYR A 306 27.04 0.77 18.95
N THR A 307 26.63 0.54 17.70
CA THR A 307 27.25 -0.44 16.79
C THR A 307 28.31 0.15 15.85
N LEU A 308 28.50 1.47 15.85
CA LEU A 308 29.62 2.19 15.22
C LEU A 308 30.86 2.08 16.08
#